data_96c66d726b221f781dc4b496735fa27d
#
_entry.id   96c66d726b221f781dc4b496735fa27d
#
_cell.length_a   1.000
_cell.length_b   1.000
_cell.length_c   1.000
_cell.angle_alpha   90.00
_cell.angle_beta   90.00
_cell.angle_gamma   90.00
#
_symmetry.space_group_name_H-M   'P 1'
#
loop_
_entity.id
_entity.type
_entity.pdbx_description
1 polymer ?
#
loop_
_entity_poly.entity_id
_entity_poly.type
_entity_poly.pdbx_seq_one_letter_code
_entity_poly.pdbx_strand_id
1 'polypeptide(L)'
;MTDCFVGIDTSNYTTSAAVCTAEGEILANLKMPLPVREGECGLRQSDAVFAHTKNLPSVMQKLPEVLRGNRVLAVGYSARPRPAADSYMPCFLAGIAAAQSFAAGAGGAPLFEFSHQEGHLMAAVYSSGAPENLLREPFAAFHVSGGTTDVLLAEPAGSGFSVTRIAGTEDLNAGQAIDRAG
;
A
#
# COMPACT_ATOMS: atom_id res chain seq x y z
N MET A 1 -22.22 -15.89 0.67
CA MET A 1 -21.53 -14.84 1.43
C MET A 1 -20.07 -15.20 1.39
N THR A 2 -19.26 -14.40 0.71
CA THR A 2 -17.81 -14.64 0.56
C THR A 2 -17.06 -13.84 1.62
N ASP A 3 -16.06 -14.45 2.22
CA ASP A 3 -15.17 -13.77 3.16
C ASP A 3 -14.17 -12.91 2.39
N CYS A 4 -14.01 -11.66 2.80
CA CYS A 4 -13.13 -10.73 2.11
C CYS A 4 -12.32 -9.84 3.08
N PHE A 5 -11.27 -9.27 2.53
CA PHE A 5 -10.38 -8.32 3.18
C PHE A 5 -10.43 -6.98 2.46
N VAL A 6 -10.32 -5.90 3.21
CA VAL A 6 -10.23 -4.54 2.66
C VAL A 6 -8.85 -3.98 2.94
N GLY A 7 -8.21 -3.43 1.92
CA GLY A 7 -6.93 -2.72 2.03
C GLY A 7 -7.10 -1.24 1.76
N ILE A 8 -6.44 -0.37 2.54
CA ILE A 8 -6.46 1.09 2.36
C ILE A 8 -5.03 1.62 2.37
N ASP A 9 -4.69 2.42 1.36
CA ASP A 9 -3.39 3.07 1.26
C ASP A 9 -3.54 4.53 0.80
N THR A 10 -2.90 5.43 1.54
CA THR A 10 -2.78 6.86 1.22
C THR A 10 -1.31 7.28 1.15
N SER A 11 -0.49 6.44 0.51
CA SER A 11 0.87 6.80 0.19
C SER A 11 0.91 7.91 -0.87
N ASN A 12 1.97 8.55 -0.96
CA ASN A 12 2.39 9.80 -1.59
C ASN A 12 1.53 10.34 -2.76
N TYR A 13 1.18 9.52 -3.78
CA TYR A 13 0.58 10.02 -5.03
C TYR A 13 -0.78 9.43 -5.39
N THR A 14 -1.30 8.50 -4.61
CA THR A 14 -2.56 7.83 -4.93
C THR A 14 -3.33 7.47 -3.68
N THR A 15 -4.59 7.91 -3.60
CA THR A 15 -5.55 7.39 -2.64
C THR A 15 -6.10 6.08 -3.18
N SER A 16 -5.98 4.99 -2.45
CA SER A 16 -6.44 3.69 -2.91
C SER A 16 -7.18 2.89 -1.84
N ALA A 17 -8.11 2.06 -2.31
CA ALA A 17 -8.72 1.00 -1.53
C ALA A 17 -8.90 -0.23 -2.42
N ALA A 18 -8.70 -1.40 -1.86
CA ALA A 18 -8.86 -2.66 -2.56
C ALA A 18 -9.69 -3.64 -1.73
N VAL A 19 -10.35 -4.57 -2.41
CA VAL A 19 -11.06 -5.68 -1.77
C VAL A 19 -10.59 -6.96 -2.43
N CYS A 20 -10.22 -7.95 -1.63
CA CYS A 20 -9.91 -9.30 -2.11
C CYS A 20 -10.64 -10.35 -1.28
N THR A 21 -10.89 -11.52 -1.88
CA THR A 21 -11.45 -12.68 -1.17
C THR A 21 -10.38 -13.40 -0.35
N ALA A 22 -10.81 -14.32 0.50
CA ALA A 22 -9.90 -15.19 1.25
C ALA A 22 -9.08 -16.11 0.34
N GLU A 23 -9.57 -16.39 -0.87
CA GLU A 23 -8.90 -17.17 -1.90
C GLU A 23 -7.92 -16.36 -2.75
N GLY A 24 -7.84 -15.03 -2.51
CA GLY A 24 -6.93 -14.13 -3.21
C GLY A 24 -7.50 -13.48 -4.47
N GLU A 25 -8.79 -13.66 -4.79
CA GLU A 25 -9.42 -12.98 -5.91
C GLU A 25 -9.58 -11.48 -5.61
N ILE A 26 -9.17 -10.61 -6.54
CA ILE A 26 -9.34 -9.16 -6.41
C ILE A 26 -10.73 -8.76 -6.89
N LEU A 27 -11.60 -8.39 -5.96
CA LEU A 27 -12.96 -7.91 -6.25
C LEU A 27 -12.99 -6.43 -6.65
N ALA A 28 -12.09 -5.63 -6.10
CA ALA A 28 -11.94 -4.22 -6.47
C ALA A 28 -10.52 -3.71 -6.23
N ASN A 29 -10.10 -2.78 -7.11
CA ASN A 29 -8.86 -2.02 -6.97
C ASN A 29 -9.18 -0.56 -7.34
N LEU A 30 -9.60 0.20 -6.34
CA LEU A 30 -10.06 1.57 -6.47
C LEU A 30 -8.88 2.53 -6.27
N LYS A 31 -8.62 3.38 -7.25
CA LYS A 31 -7.49 4.31 -7.24
C LYS A 31 -7.94 5.71 -7.64
N MET A 32 -7.40 6.70 -6.96
CA MET A 32 -7.59 8.10 -7.27
C MET A 32 -6.25 8.85 -7.11
N PRO A 33 -5.58 9.17 -8.22
CA PRO A 33 -4.31 9.89 -8.18
C PRO A 33 -4.46 11.27 -7.53
N LEU A 34 -3.40 11.73 -6.87
CA LEU A 34 -3.31 13.09 -6.38
C LEU A 34 -2.88 14.02 -7.53
N PRO A 35 -3.41 15.26 -7.55
CA PRO A 35 -2.98 16.23 -8.56
C PRO A 35 -1.55 16.69 -8.26
N VAL A 36 -0.62 16.38 -9.15
CA VAL A 36 0.74 16.95 -9.15
C VAL A 36 0.76 18.04 -10.21
N ARG A 37 1.25 19.23 -9.86
CA ARG A 37 1.37 20.33 -10.82
C ARG A 37 2.49 20.05 -11.80
N GLU A 38 2.28 20.47 -13.04
CA GLU A 38 3.31 20.35 -14.07
C GLU A 38 4.59 21.11 -13.64
N GLY A 39 5.74 20.43 -13.74
CA GLY A 39 7.03 20.98 -13.31
C GLY A 39 7.39 20.85 -11.83
N GLU A 40 6.50 20.30 -11.00
CA GLU A 40 6.81 20.00 -9.59
C GLU A 40 7.36 18.58 -9.43
N CYS A 41 8.49 18.44 -8.73
CA CYS A 41 9.12 17.14 -8.45
C CYS A 41 8.54 16.44 -7.20
N GLY A 42 7.24 16.61 -6.91
CA GLY A 42 6.59 15.97 -5.78
C GLY A 42 5.49 16.81 -5.13
N LEU A 43 4.89 16.27 -4.08
CA LEU A 43 3.86 16.95 -3.28
C LEU A 43 4.41 17.24 -1.89
N ARG A 44 4.10 18.44 -1.37
CA ARG A 44 4.28 18.71 0.05
C ARG A 44 3.38 17.78 0.86
N GLN A 45 3.85 17.35 2.01
CA GLN A 45 3.07 16.41 2.84
C GLN A 45 1.72 16.96 3.29
N SER A 46 1.61 18.26 3.58
CA SER A 46 0.34 18.93 3.87
C SER A 46 -0.64 18.85 2.70
N ASP A 47 -0.15 19.05 1.48
CA ASP A 47 -0.97 19.03 0.27
C ASP A 47 -1.43 17.60 -0.04
N ALA A 48 -0.54 16.61 0.19
CA ALA A 48 -0.87 15.20 0.09
C ALA A 48 -1.98 14.79 1.08
N VAL A 49 -1.85 15.16 2.37
CA VAL A 49 -2.90 14.92 3.40
C VAL A 49 -4.23 15.52 2.95
N PHE A 50 -4.22 16.77 2.51
CA PHE A 50 -5.44 17.44 2.06
C PHE A 50 -6.07 16.75 0.84
N ALA A 51 -5.25 16.38 -0.16
CA ALA A 51 -5.73 15.71 -1.35
C ALA A 51 -6.28 14.31 -1.04
N HIS A 52 -5.62 13.53 -0.18
CA HIS A 52 -6.14 12.24 0.28
C HIS A 52 -7.47 12.39 1.00
N THR A 53 -7.59 13.38 1.89
CA THR A 53 -8.84 13.67 2.62
C THR A 53 -9.98 13.99 1.66
N LYS A 54 -9.72 14.72 0.56
CA LYS A 54 -10.71 14.98 -0.50
C LYS A 54 -11.09 13.75 -1.31
N ASN A 55 -10.12 12.88 -1.60
CA ASN A 55 -10.31 11.71 -2.46
C ASN A 55 -10.98 10.54 -1.72
N LEU A 56 -10.71 10.37 -0.42
CA LEU A 56 -11.21 9.26 0.37
C LEU A 56 -12.72 9.06 0.28
N PRO A 57 -13.59 10.08 0.40
CA PRO A 57 -15.02 9.90 0.23
C PRO A 57 -15.40 9.25 -1.10
N SER A 58 -14.76 9.67 -2.20
CA SER A 58 -15.03 9.14 -3.55
C SER A 58 -14.55 7.70 -3.75
N VAL A 59 -13.50 7.30 -3.04
CA VAL A 59 -12.99 5.93 -3.05
C VAL A 59 -13.85 5.04 -2.15
N MET A 60 -14.08 5.45 -0.91
CA MET A 60 -14.77 4.67 0.10
C MET A 60 -16.25 4.44 -0.22
N GLN A 61 -16.94 5.41 -0.84
CA GLN A 61 -18.36 5.25 -1.22
C GLN A 61 -18.64 4.14 -2.24
N LYS A 62 -17.60 3.63 -2.93
CA LYS A 62 -17.72 2.50 -3.86
C LYS A 62 -17.64 1.14 -3.16
N LEU A 63 -17.07 1.08 -1.96
CA LEU A 63 -16.91 -0.17 -1.21
C LEU A 63 -18.24 -0.88 -0.89
N PRO A 64 -19.33 -0.20 -0.49
CA PRO A 64 -20.58 -0.87 -0.18
C PRO A 64 -21.17 -1.69 -1.33
N GLU A 65 -20.96 -1.27 -2.58
CA GLU A 65 -21.41 -2.02 -3.75
C GLU A 65 -20.60 -3.30 -3.92
N VAL A 66 -19.28 -3.22 -3.82
CA VAL A 66 -18.35 -4.35 -3.92
C VAL A 66 -18.54 -5.34 -2.77
N LEU A 67 -18.84 -4.84 -1.57
CA LEU A 67 -19.00 -5.64 -0.35
C LEU A 67 -20.39 -6.21 -0.18
N ARG A 68 -21.33 -5.91 -1.08
CA ARG A 68 -22.72 -6.37 -0.96
C ARG A 68 -22.81 -7.90 -0.93
N GLY A 69 -23.33 -8.46 0.17
CA GLY A 69 -23.44 -9.90 0.37
C GLY A 69 -22.13 -10.59 0.81
N ASN A 70 -21.06 -9.84 1.03
CA ASN A 70 -19.77 -10.34 1.51
C ASN A 70 -19.52 -9.94 2.96
N ARG A 71 -18.69 -10.72 3.65
CA ARG A 71 -18.30 -10.47 5.04
C ARG A 71 -16.86 -9.94 5.08
N VAL A 72 -16.68 -8.77 5.67
CA VAL A 72 -15.34 -8.23 5.92
C VAL A 72 -14.72 -8.95 7.11
N LEU A 73 -13.64 -9.73 6.87
CA LEU A 73 -12.91 -10.45 7.91
C LEU A 73 -11.89 -9.56 8.60
N ALA A 74 -11.22 -8.69 7.86
CA ALA A 74 -10.24 -7.76 8.39
C ALA A 74 -10.01 -6.58 7.45
N VAL A 75 -9.41 -5.52 8.00
CA VAL A 75 -8.98 -4.34 7.28
C VAL A 75 -7.48 -4.16 7.44
N GLY A 76 -6.74 -4.16 6.33
CA GLY A 76 -5.32 -3.82 6.28
C GLY A 76 -5.14 -2.35 5.87
N TYR A 77 -4.13 -1.68 6.40
CA TYR A 77 -3.81 -0.32 5.99
C TYR A 77 -2.31 -0.02 6.06
N SER A 78 -1.85 0.83 5.14
CA SER A 78 -0.50 1.37 5.21
C SER A 78 -0.44 2.50 6.23
N ALA A 79 0.48 2.39 7.20
CA ALA A 79 0.65 3.39 8.27
C ALA A 79 1.94 4.20 8.14
N ARG A 80 2.89 3.73 7.32
CA ARG A 80 4.23 4.32 7.15
C ARG A 80 4.86 3.87 5.84
N PRO A 81 5.91 4.60 5.36
CA PRO A 81 6.61 4.22 4.13
C PRO A 81 7.32 2.86 4.20
N ARG A 82 8.10 2.61 5.26
CA ARG A 82 8.95 1.42 5.44
C ARG A 82 8.72 0.80 6.81
N PRO A 83 9.03 -0.49 7.01
CA PRO A 83 8.89 -1.16 8.30
C PRO A 83 10.04 -0.80 9.26
N ALA A 84 10.22 0.48 9.54
CA ALA A 84 11.21 1.03 10.45
C ALA A 84 10.55 2.00 11.43
N ALA A 85 11.04 2.04 12.66
CA ALA A 85 10.41 2.80 13.76
C ALA A 85 10.39 4.32 13.51
N ASP A 86 11.38 4.83 12.79
CA ASP A 86 11.53 6.25 12.42
C ASP A 86 10.88 6.59 11.08
N SER A 87 10.26 5.61 10.41
CA SER A 87 9.61 5.81 9.13
C SER A 87 8.24 6.45 9.31
N TYR A 88 8.14 7.74 9.06
CA TYR A 88 6.92 8.51 9.22
C TYR A 88 6.69 9.48 8.05
N MET A 89 5.47 9.53 7.56
CA MET A 89 5.01 10.56 6.63
C MET A 89 3.54 10.92 6.95
N PRO A 90 3.20 12.22 7.07
CA PRO A 90 1.85 12.68 7.43
C PRO A 90 0.74 12.18 6.50
N CYS A 91 1.00 11.94 5.22
CA CYS A 91 -0.02 11.51 4.26
C CYS A 91 -0.73 10.20 4.66
N PHE A 92 -0.06 9.31 5.41
CA PHE A 92 -0.66 8.07 5.89
C PHE A 92 -1.76 8.28 6.93
N LEU A 93 -1.76 9.40 7.66
CA LEU A 93 -2.77 9.69 8.69
C LEU A 93 -4.20 9.66 8.13
N ALA A 94 -4.40 10.10 6.89
CA ALA A 94 -5.71 10.07 6.25
C ALA A 94 -6.21 8.63 6.05
N GLY A 95 -5.34 7.74 5.59
CA GLY A 95 -5.65 6.31 5.41
C GLY A 95 -5.88 5.58 6.72
N ILE A 96 -5.08 5.86 7.75
CA ILE A 96 -5.26 5.32 9.11
C ILE A 96 -6.65 5.68 9.64
N ALA A 97 -7.02 6.96 9.59
CA ALA A 97 -8.34 7.42 10.06
C ALA A 97 -9.49 6.78 9.28
N ALA A 98 -9.35 6.64 7.95
CA ALA A 98 -10.34 5.98 7.11
C ALA A 98 -10.48 4.49 7.45
N ALA A 99 -9.36 3.77 7.62
CA ALA A 99 -9.35 2.35 7.96
C ALA A 99 -10.01 2.08 9.31
N GLN A 100 -9.66 2.87 10.34
CA GLN A 100 -10.24 2.75 11.67
C GLN A 100 -11.74 3.02 11.67
N SER A 101 -12.16 4.09 10.97
CA SER A 101 -13.59 4.44 10.85
C SER A 101 -14.38 3.38 10.09
N PHE A 102 -13.82 2.86 8.99
CA PHE A 102 -14.44 1.81 8.21
C PHE A 102 -14.56 0.51 9.00
N ALA A 103 -13.50 0.08 9.68
CA ALA A 103 -13.50 -1.14 10.49
C ALA A 103 -14.54 -1.08 11.62
N ALA A 104 -14.68 0.07 12.28
CA ALA A 104 -15.71 0.29 13.29
C ALA A 104 -17.13 0.17 12.69
N GLY A 105 -17.36 0.77 11.52
CA GLY A 105 -18.63 0.68 10.78
C GLY A 105 -18.93 -0.72 10.23
N ALA A 106 -17.88 -1.52 9.95
CA ALA A 106 -17.99 -2.91 9.50
C ALA A 106 -18.14 -3.93 10.65
N GLY A 107 -18.70 -3.51 11.77
CA GLY A 107 -18.97 -4.38 12.92
C GLY A 107 -17.74 -4.64 13.82
N GLY A 108 -16.72 -3.77 13.77
CA GLY A 108 -15.50 -3.94 14.54
C GLY A 108 -14.53 -4.94 13.93
N ALA A 109 -14.43 -4.95 12.60
CA ALA A 109 -13.49 -5.81 11.90
C ALA A 109 -12.03 -5.60 12.41
N PRO A 110 -11.24 -6.66 12.60
CA PRO A 110 -9.84 -6.57 13.00
C PRO A 110 -9.03 -5.67 12.07
N LEU A 111 -8.13 -4.88 12.64
CA LEU A 111 -7.23 -3.97 11.93
C LEU A 111 -5.81 -4.53 11.90
N PHE A 112 -5.17 -4.46 10.73
CA PHE A 112 -3.77 -4.85 10.53
C PHE A 112 -3.01 -3.70 9.89
N GLU A 113 -1.92 -3.32 10.58
CA GLU A 113 -1.04 -2.25 10.16
C GLU A 113 0.15 -2.81 9.38
N PHE A 114 0.45 -2.18 8.23
CA PHE A 114 1.59 -2.51 7.37
C PHE A 114 2.33 -1.23 6.98
N SER A 115 3.54 -1.37 6.50
CA SER A 115 4.20 -0.32 5.75
C SER A 115 3.78 -0.37 4.26
N HIS A 116 3.89 0.75 3.58
CA HIS A 116 3.67 0.82 2.13
C HIS A 116 4.63 -0.11 1.35
N GLN A 117 5.88 -0.22 1.82
CA GLN A 117 6.87 -1.12 1.24
C GLN A 117 6.46 -2.61 1.34
N GLU A 118 5.89 -3.04 2.48
CA GLU A 118 5.34 -4.41 2.61
C GLU A 118 4.18 -4.64 1.64
N GLY A 119 3.35 -3.62 1.41
CA GLY A 119 2.29 -3.67 0.41
C GLY A 119 2.83 -3.90 -1.01
N HIS A 120 3.92 -3.24 -1.39
CA HIS A 120 4.61 -3.48 -2.67
C HIS A 120 5.19 -4.90 -2.76
N LEU A 121 5.84 -5.38 -1.70
CA LEU A 121 6.37 -6.73 -1.65
C LEU A 121 5.26 -7.77 -1.81
N MET A 122 4.16 -7.62 -1.08
CA MET A 122 3.02 -8.53 -1.18
C MET A 122 2.37 -8.50 -2.57
N ALA A 123 2.26 -7.34 -3.21
CA ALA A 123 1.78 -7.21 -4.58
C ALA A 123 2.69 -7.95 -5.58
N ALA A 124 4.01 -7.86 -5.39
CA ALA A 124 4.97 -8.60 -6.22
C ALA A 124 4.87 -10.11 -5.98
N VAL A 125 4.78 -10.56 -4.73
CA VAL A 125 4.56 -11.97 -4.36
C VAL A 125 3.29 -12.51 -4.99
N TYR A 126 2.17 -11.79 -4.86
CA TYR A 126 0.89 -12.19 -5.46
C TYR A 126 0.99 -12.34 -6.99
N SER A 127 1.75 -11.45 -7.65
CA SER A 127 1.90 -11.42 -9.11
C SER A 127 2.96 -12.38 -9.65
N SER A 128 3.76 -13.02 -8.79
CA SER A 128 4.91 -13.87 -9.18
C SER A 128 4.53 -15.20 -9.83
N GLY A 129 3.29 -15.65 -9.68
CA GLY A 129 2.84 -16.98 -10.08
C GLY A 129 3.26 -18.12 -9.14
N ALA A 130 4.07 -17.84 -8.10
CA ALA A 130 4.50 -18.80 -7.08
C ALA A 130 4.43 -18.18 -5.65
N PRO A 131 3.29 -17.60 -5.25
CA PRO A 131 3.18 -16.87 -3.98
C PRO A 131 3.47 -17.74 -2.77
N GLU A 132 3.09 -19.02 -2.78
CA GLU A 132 3.25 -19.93 -1.65
C GLU A 132 4.72 -20.13 -1.23
N ASN A 133 5.65 -20.16 -2.18
CA ASN A 133 7.07 -20.30 -1.90
C ASN A 133 7.64 -19.04 -1.26
N LEU A 134 7.32 -17.88 -1.84
CA LEU A 134 7.79 -16.58 -1.36
C LEU A 134 7.19 -16.18 0.00
N LEU A 135 6.04 -16.74 0.38
CA LEU A 135 5.44 -16.54 1.70
C LEU A 135 6.06 -17.41 2.80
N ARG A 136 6.88 -18.40 2.43
CA ARG A 136 7.47 -19.37 3.38
C ARG A 136 8.97 -19.22 3.56
N GLU A 137 9.67 -18.69 2.57
CA GLU A 137 11.12 -18.60 2.55
C GLU A 137 11.60 -17.16 2.33
N PRO A 138 12.77 -16.80 2.86
CA PRO A 138 13.38 -15.50 2.56
C PRO A 138 13.62 -15.33 1.06
N PHE A 139 13.38 -14.13 0.54
CA PHE A 139 13.64 -13.78 -0.85
C PHE A 139 14.23 -12.39 -1.00
N ALA A 140 14.97 -12.18 -2.08
CA ALA A 140 15.46 -10.86 -2.47
C ALA A 140 14.45 -10.18 -3.39
N ALA A 141 14.21 -8.89 -3.16
CA ALA A 141 13.34 -8.07 -3.98
C ALA A 141 14.04 -6.80 -4.42
N PHE A 142 13.82 -6.37 -5.67
CA PHE A 142 14.21 -5.05 -6.14
C PHE A 142 13.07 -4.07 -5.91
N HIS A 143 13.33 -3.02 -5.13
CA HIS A 143 12.40 -1.91 -4.95
C HIS A 143 12.88 -0.73 -5.79
N VAL A 144 12.27 -0.53 -6.95
CA VAL A 144 12.69 0.46 -7.95
C VAL A 144 11.60 1.49 -8.15
N SER A 145 11.95 2.77 -7.96
CA SER A 145 11.07 3.91 -8.18
C SER A 145 11.86 5.13 -8.67
N GLY A 146 11.20 6.26 -8.89
CA GLY A 146 11.85 7.55 -9.19
C GLY A 146 12.78 8.03 -8.08
N GLY A 147 12.47 7.72 -6.83
CA GLY A 147 13.25 8.15 -5.65
C GLY A 147 14.00 7.04 -4.93
N THR A 148 13.89 5.78 -5.39
CA THR A 148 14.46 4.63 -4.68
C THR A 148 14.95 3.58 -5.67
N THR A 149 16.10 3.01 -5.38
CA THR A 149 16.62 1.80 -6.04
C THR A 149 17.34 0.98 -5.00
N ASP A 150 16.63 0.07 -4.37
CA ASP A 150 17.11 -0.77 -3.28
C ASP A 150 16.98 -2.25 -3.63
N VAL A 151 17.90 -3.04 -3.09
CA VAL A 151 17.75 -4.49 -2.97
C VAL A 151 17.38 -4.80 -1.53
N LEU A 152 16.26 -5.45 -1.36
CA LEU A 152 15.67 -5.79 -0.08
C LEU A 152 15.77 -7.30 0.14
N LEU A 153 16.13 -7.72 1.34
CA LEU A 153 15.89 -9.07 1.82
C LEU A 153 14.57 -9.04 2.59
N ALA A 154 13.60 -9.80 2.12
CA ALA A 154 12.31 -9.98 2.77
C ALA A 154 12.25 -11.38 3.40
N GLU A 155 11.96 -11.43 4.69
CA GLU A 155 11.83 -12.67 5.47
C GLU A 155 10.40 -12.74 6.01
N PRO A 156 9.65 -13.83 5.78
CA PRO A 156 8.31 -13.98 6.34
C PRO A 156 8.31 -13.82 7.86
N ALA A 157 7.48 -12.94 8.40
CA ALA A 157 7.42 -12.65 9.82
C ALA A 157 5.98 -12.28 10.25
N GLY A 158 5.38 -13.09 11.10
CA GLY A 158 4.01 -12.85 11.57
C GLY A 158 3.01 -12.78 10.42
N SER A 159 2.32 -11.64 10.28
CA SER A 159 1.35 -11.38 9.21
C SER A 159 1.93 -10.62 8.00
N GLY A 160 3.25 -10.39 7.96
CA GLY A 160 3.92 -9.62 6.93
C GLY A 160 5.35 -10.08 6.71
N PHE A 161 6.26 -9.12 6.52
CA PHE A 161 7.67 -9.36 6.27
C PHE A 161 8.56 -8.56 7.22
N SER A 162 9.64 -9.18 7.70
CA SER A 162 10.81 -8.45 8.15
C SER A 162 11.62 -8.05 6.92
N VAL A 163 11.91 -6.77 6.75
CA VAL A 163 12.56 -6.24 5.55
C VAL A 163 13.87 -5.56 5.91
N THR A 164 14.95 -6.07 5.33
CA THR A 164 16.29 -5.49 5.48
C THR A 164 16.80 -4.99 4.13
N ARG A 165 17.24 -3.74 4.06
CA ARG A 165 17.95 -3.20 2.89
C ARG A 165 19.36 -3.77 2.87
N ILE A 166 19.69 -4.55 1.83
CA ILE A 166 21.01 -5.20 1.69
C ILE A 166 21.91 -4.51 0.66
N ALA A 167 21.32 -3.78 -0.29
CA ALA A 167 22.05 -2.96 -1.26
C ALA A 167 21.14 -1.85 -1.81
N GLY A 168 21.70 -0.91 -2.54
CA GLY A 168 20.97 0.15 -3.23
C GLY A 168 21.91 1.10 -3.93
N THR A 169 21.35 2.03 -4.71
CA THR A 169 22.15 3.07 -5.36
C THR A 169 22.58 4.13 -4.36
N GLU A 170 23.77 4.70 -4.57
CA GLU A 170 24.32 5.80 -3.77
C GLU A 170 24.18 7.16 -4.48
N ASP A 171 23.84 7.17 -5.75
CA ASP A 171 23.73 8.38 -6.57
C ASP A 171 22.38 8.40 -7.33
N LEU A 172 22.32 7.88 -8.54
CA LEU A 172 21.18 7.99 -9.43
C LEU A 172 20.22 6.80 -9.27
N ASN A 173 18.96 7.08 -8.95
CA ASN A 173 17.93 6.05 -8.92
C ASN A 173 17.53 5.62 -10.34
N ALA A 174 17.16 4.36 -10.51
CA ALA A 174 16.84 3.77 -11.82
C ALA A 174 15.69 4.51 -12.53
N GLY A 175 14.64 4.93 -11.80
CA GLY A 175 13.57 5.73 -12.39
C GLY A 175 14.08 7.07 -12.94
N GLN A 176 14.94 7.77 -12.19
CA GLN A 176 15.57 9.00 -12.66
C GLN A 176 16.50 8.76 -13.86
N ALA A 177 17.17 7.61 -13.93
CA ALA A 177 17.99 7.26 -15.09
C ALA A 177 17.12 7.06 -16.34
N ILE A 178 15.98 6.42 -16.20
CA ILE A 178 15.00 6.24 -17.29
C ILE A 178 14.46 7.59 -17.74
N ASP A 179 14.01 8.44 -16.82
CA ASP A 179 13.47 9.78 -17.11
C ASP A 179 14.48 10.71 -17.81
N ARG A 180 15.78 10.50 -17.57
CA ARG A 180 16.84 11.30 -18.21
C ARG A 180 17.29 10.75 -19.56
N ALA A 181 16.99 9.47 -19.84
CA ALA A 181 17.38 8.81 -21.08
C ALA A 181 16.29 8.88 -22.18
N GLY A 182 15.02 9.13 -21.80
CA GLY A 182 13.88 9.31 -22.69
C GLY A 182 13.55 10.75 -22.94
#